data_2d2581b36f16252e0d5bffa933e28b99
#
_entry.id   2d2581b36f16252e0d5bffa933e28b99
#
_cell.length_a   1.000
_cell.length_b   1.000
_cell.length_c   1.000
_cell.angle_alpha   90.00
_cell.angle_beta   90.00
_cell.angle_gamma   90.00
#
_symmetry.space_group_name_H-M   'P 1'
#
loop_
_entity.id
_entity.type
_entity.pdbx_description
1 polymer ?
#
loop_
_entity_poly.entity_id
_entity_poly.type
_entity_poly.pdbx_seq_one_letter_code
_entity_poly.pdbx_strand_id
1 'polypeptide(L)'
;MKKLFLILATALTVVSCHTGKQAGKPMPGADRDRHGCIASAGYTWSKVRKDCVRTFEEGIRLVPAHVKTSVAAYVIFSPDQERAEVFLPGQKKHPVLKRKGGIWKKKQYVLAKNKNGWILKTGGTDVYVSPQK
;
A
#
# COMPACT_ATOMS: atom_id res chain seq x y z
N MET A 1 20.51 -70.11 46.70
CA MET A 1 19.40 -69.20 46.39
C MET A 1 19.98 -67.86 45.95
N LYS A 2 20.12 -67.71 44.68
CA LYS A 2 20.61 -66.45 44.11
C LYS A 2 19.46 -65.75 43.44
N LYS A 3 19.06 -64.62 44.03
CA LYS A 3 17.98 -63.75 43.43
C LYS A 3 18.60 -62.93 42.34
N LEU A 4 18.18 -63.22 41.13
CA LEU A 4 18.55 -62.45 39.96
C LEU A 4 17.65 -61.22 39.88
N PHE A 5 18.22 -60.03 40.15
CA PHE A 5 17.52 -58.77 39.92
C PHE A 5 17.64 -58.37 38.45
N LEU A 6 16.56 -58.49 37.72
CA LEU A 6 16.47 -57.99 36.36
C LEU A 6 16.15 -56.49 36.47
N ILE A 7 17.14 -55.65 36.14
CA ILE A 7 16.93 -54.20 36.02
C ILE A 7 16.44 -53.94 34.60
N LEU A 8 15.13 -53.65 34.52
CA LEU A 8 14.50 -53.23 33.27
C LEU A 8 14.78 -51.76 33.03
N ALA A 9 15.80 -51.46 32.19
CA ALA A 9 16.09 -50.09 31.77
C ALA A 9 15.05 -49.65 30.74
N THR A 10 14.08 -48.89 31.15
CA THR A 10 13.16 -48.20 30.21
C THR A 10 13.88 -47.00 29.60
N ALA A 11 14.27 -47.13 28.35
CA ALA A 11 14.78 -46.05 27.56
C ALA A 11 13.61 -45.09 27.23
N LEU A 12 13.57 -43.93 27.87
CA LEU A 12 12.71 -42.82 27.43
C LEU A 12 13.27 -42.27 26.12
N THR A 13 12.66 -42.61 25.02
CA THR A 13 12.89 -41.92 23.76
C THR A 13 12.17 -40.56 23.80
N VAL A 14 12.93 -39.49 24.04
CA VAL A 14 12.45 -38.12 23.85
C VAL A 14 12.25 -37.92 22.35
N VAL A 15 11.02 -38.00 21.91
CA VAL A 15 10.64 -37.54 20.56
C VAL A 15 10.78 -36.04 20.54
N SER A 16 11.92 -35.55 20.08
CA SER A 16 12.11 -34.14 19.76
C SER A 16 11.24 -33.79 18.58
N CYS A 17 10.08 -33.17 18.84
CA CYS A 17 9.30 -32.52 17.82
C CYS A 17 10.12 -31.36 17.27
N HIS A 18 10.84 -31.59 16.19
CA HIS A 18 11.33 -30.50 15.35
C HIS A 18 10.10 -29.85 14.72
N THR A 19 9.62 -28.77 15.33
CA THR A 19 8.78 -27.82 14.63
C THR A 19 9.65 -27.15 13.57
N GLY A 20 9.70 -27.78 12.41
CA GLY A 20 10.23 -27.14 11.22
C GLY A 20 9.44 -25.86 11.05
N LYS A 21 10.10 -24.71 11.11
CA LYS A 21 9.56 -23.47 10.62
C LYS A 21 9.28 -23.67 9.14
N GLN A 22 8.10 -24.14 8.82
CA GLN A 22 7.59 -24.01 7.49
C GLN A 22 7.50 -22.50 7.28
N ALA A 23 8.30 -21.99 6.35
CA ALA A 23 8.03 -20.70 5.74
C ALA A 23 6.67 -20.81 5.09
N GLY A 24 5.61 -20.59 5.89
CA GLY A 24 4.24 -20.67 5.44
C GLY A 24 4.05 -19.66 4.33
N LYS A 25 3.34 -20.06 3.29
CA LYS A 25 2.76 -19.13 2.33
C LYS A 25 2.12 -17.99 3.13
N PRO A 26 2.39 -16.71 2.80
CA PRO A 26 1.80 -15.61 3.56
C PRO A 26 0.29 -15.79 3.57
N MET A 27 -0.28 -15.90 4.77
CA MET A 27 -1.73 -15.95 4.91
C MET A 27 -2.31 -14.62 4.43
N PRO A 28 -3.41 -14.63 3.66
CA PRO A 28 -4.09 -13.41 3.30
C PRO A 28 -4.37 -12.57 4.55
N GLY A 29 -3.91 -11.31 4.55
CA GLY A 29 -4.02 -10.42 5.70
C GLY A 29 -2.87 -10.48 6.70
N ALA A 30 -1.85 -11.32 6.50
CA ALA A 30 -0.63 -11.33 7.32
C ALA A 30 0.37 -10.24 6.89
N ASP A 31 0.17 -9.62 5.74
CA ASP A 31 1.02 -8.59 5.15
C ASP A 31 0.60 -7.17 5.57
N ARG A 32 0.47 -6.96 6.87
CA ARG A 32 0.17 -5.63 7.41
C ARG A 32 1.41 -4.76 7.39
N ASP A 33 1.25 -3.52 6.94
CA ASP A 33 2.28 -2.52 7.08
C ASP A 33 2.39 -2.01 8.53
N ARG A 34 3.32 -1.08 8.81
CA ARG A 34 3.50 -0.50 10.15
C ARG A 34 2.26 0.24 10.68
N HIS A 35 1.30 0.60 9.82
CA HIS A 35 0.03 1.22 10.19
C HIS A 35 -1.11 0.20 10.32
N GLY A 36 -0.84 -1.07 10.00
CA GLY A 36 -1.81 -2.14 10.02
C GLY A 36 -2.61 -2.30 8.73
N CYS A 37 -2.25 -1.59 7.65
CA CYS A 37 -2.93 -1.71 6.36
C CYS A 37 -2.55 -3.02 5.66
N ILE A 38 -3.55 -3.72 5.12
CA ILE A 38 -3.38 -5.02 4.46
C ILE A 38 -3.17 -4.79 2.97
N ALA A 39 -1.92 -4.87 2.52
CA ALA A 39 -1.56 -4.62 1.11
C ALA A 39 -2.18 -5.63 0.15
N SER A 40 -2.25 -6.91 0.52
CA SER A 40 -2.90 -7.96 -0.30
C SER A 40 -4.39 -7.72 -0.51
N ALA A 41 -5.05 -6.97 0.37
CA ALA A 41 -6.44 -6.55 0.23
C ALA A 41 -6.58 -5.18 -0.49
N GLY A 42 -5.48 -4.61 -0.98
CA GLY A 42 -5.44 -3.35 -1.70
C GLY A 42 -5.42 -2.10 -0.82
N TYR A 43 -5.24 -2.27 0.51
CA TYR A 43 -5.15 -1.14 1.42
C TYR A 43 -3.75 -0.56 1.48
N THR A 44 -3.67 0.76 1.54
CA THR A 44 -2.45 1.52 1.78
C THR A 44 -2.73 2.66 2.76
N TRP A 45 -1.73 3.07 3.53
CA TRP A 45 -1.86 4.17 4.45
C TRP A 45 -1.93 5.50 3.71
N SER A 46 -2.95 6.29 3.98
CA SER A 46 -3.08 7.68 3.52
C SER A 46 -2.68 8.66 4.62
N LYS A 47 -1.70 9.50 4.33
CA LYS A 47 -1.25 10.55 5.25
C LYS A 47 -2.29 11.65 5.45
N VAL A 48 -3.08 11.93 4.42
CA VAL A 48 -4.08 13.01 4.47
C VAL A 48 -5.39 12.55 5.09
N ARG A 49 -5.71 11.25 5.00
CA ARG A 49 -6.87 10.65 5.67
C ARG A 49 -6.54 10.13 7.07
N LYS A 50 -5.26 9.83 7.33
CA LYS A 50 -4.78 9.12 8.53
C LYS A 50 -5.49 7.80 8.76
N ASP A 51 -5.68 7.07 7.66
CA ASP A 51 -6.39 5.81 7.63
C ASP A 51 -5.90 4.92 6.47
N CYS A 52 -6.24 3.65 6.52
CA CYS A 52 -6.03 2.72 5.42
C CYS A 52 -7.09 2.94 4.35
N VAL A 53 -6.67 3.21 3.12
CA VAL A 53 -7.56 3.48 1.99
C VAL A 53 -7.29 2.52 0.85
N ARG A 54 -8.31 2.21 0.06
CA ARG A 54 -8.19 1.60 -1.26
C ARG A 54 -8.21 2.70 -2.29
N THR A 55 -7.04 3.04 -2.82
CA THR A 55 -6.88 4.17 -3.74
C THR A 55 -7.74 4.07 -4.99
N PHE A 56 -7.96 2.85 -5.49
CA PHE A 56 -8.78 2.59 -6.68
C PHE A 56 -10.29 2.69 -6.42
N GLU A 57 -10.73 2.62 -5.16
CA GLU A 57 -12.15 2.81 -4.78
C GLU A 57 -12.44 4.24 -4.33
N GLU A 58 -11.54 4.82 -3.55
CA GLU A 58 -11.76 6.11 -2.88
C GLU A 58 -11.07 7.28 -3.58
N GLY A 59 -10.06 7.00 -4.42
CA GLY A 59 -9.24 7.99 -5.08
C GLY A 59 -9.78 8.43 -6.44
N ILE A 60 -9.39 9.64 -6.84
CA ILE A 60 -9.59 10.11 -8.20
C ILE A 60 -8.56 9.43 -9.09
N ARG A 61 -9.04 8.64 -10.06
CA ARG A 61 -8.20 7.95 -11.02
C ARG A 61 -7.69 8.90 -12.09
N LEU A 62 -6.39 8.89 -12.32
CA LEU A 62 -5.74 9.61 -13.42
C LEU A 62 -4.97 8.62 -14.29
N VAL A 63 -5.01 8.84 -15.60
CA VAL A 63 -4.27 8.04 -16.59
C VAL A 63 -3.11 8.84 -17.16
N PRO A 64 -2.03 8.19 -17.61
CA PRO A 64 -0.93 8.89 -18.25
C PRO A 64 -1.39 9.73 -19.45
N ALA A 65 -0.88 10.97 -19.54
CA ALA A 65 -1.31 11.92 -20.56
C ALA A 65 -0.83 11.56 -21.98
N HIS A 66 0.32 10.91 -22.11
CA HIS A 66 1.00 10.71 -23.39
C HIS A 66 1.22 9.24 -23.76
N VAL A 67 0.85 8.30 -22.89
CA VAL A 67 1.08 6.86 -23.11
C VAL A 67 -0.20 6.10 -22.84
N LYS A 68 -0.61 5.25 -23.77
CA LYS A 68 -1.74 4.34 -23.55
C LYS A 68 -1.27 3.16 -22.72
N THR A 69 -1.56 3.21 -21.41
CA THR A 69 -1.31 2.11 -20.45
C THR A 69 -2.43 2.03 -19.44
N SER A 70 -2.62 0.86 -18.87
CA SER A 70 -3.59 0.64 -17.78
C SER A 70 -3.11 1.13 -16.42
N VAL A 71 -1.85 1.54 -16.30
CA VAL A 71 -1.25 1.96 -15.04
C VAL A 71 -1.72 3.37 -14.70
N ALA A 72 -2.49 3.48 -13.62
CA ALA A 72 -3.08 4.74 -13.18
C ALA A 72 -2.38 5.33 -11.97
N ALA A 73 -2.43 6.64 -11.84
CA ALA A 73 -2.20 7.34 -10.58
C ALA A 73 -3.54 7.61 -9.89
N TYR A 74 -3.51 7.81 -8.58
CA TYR A 74 -4.70 8.12 -7.79
C TYR A 74 -4.45 9.31 -6.88
N VAL A 75 -5.48 10.13 -6.68
CA VAL A 75 -5.42 11.29 -5.79
C VAL A 75 -6.44 11.11 -4.67
N ILE A 76 -5.96 11.20 -3.43
CA ILE A 76 -6.79 11.22 -2.22
C ILE A 76 -6.70 12.61 -1.60
N PHE A 77 -7.83 13.26 -1.40
CA PHE A 77 -7.91 14.55 -0.71
C PHE A 77 -8.10 14.37 0.79
N SER A 78 -7.54 15.29 1.57
CA SER A 78 -7.93 15.45 2.98
C SER A 78 -9.41 15.86 3.06
N PRO A 79 -10.09 15.60 4.20
CA PRO A 79 -11.51 15.96 4.35
C PRO A 79 -11.83 17.43 4.08
N ASP A 80 -10.92 18.33 4.44
CA ASP A 80 -11.01 19.78 4.19
C ASP A 80 -10.56 20.21 2.78
N GLN A 81 -10.07 19.25 1.96
CA GLN A 81 -9.49 19.46 0.62
C GLN A 81 -8.29 20.43 0.58
N GLU A 82 -7.69 20.74 1.71
CA GLU A 82 -6.49 21.57 1.77
C GLU A 82 -5.22 20.81 1.35
N ARG A 83 -5.26 19.47 1.37
CA ARG A 83 -4.15 18.60 0.96
C ARG A 83 -4.62 17.53 0.00
N ALA A 84 -3.77 17.22 -0.97
CA ALA A 84 -3.95 16.13 -1.92
C ALA A 84 -2.75 15.19 -1.87
N GLU A 85 -2.98 13.92 -1.59
CA GLU A 85 -1.95 12.89 -1.64
C GLU A 85 -2.01 12.19 -2.99
N VAL A 86 -0.87 12.14 -3.69
CA VAL A 86 -0.78 11.57 -5.03
C VAL A 86 -0.07 10.22 -4.97
N PHE A 87 -0.78 9.17 -5.31
CA PHE A 87 -0.27 7.80 -5.38
C PHE A 87 0.19 7.51 -6.80
N LEU A 88 1.49 7.66 -7.04
CA LEU A 88 2.11 7.40 -8.34
C LEU A 88 2.52 5.94 -8.45
N PRO A 89 2.34 5.32 -9.63
CA PRO A 89 2.75 3.93 -9.85
C PRO A 89 4.23 3.72 -9.57
N GLY A 90 4.57 2.62 -8.89
CA GLY A 90 5.94 2.24 -8.59
C GLY A 90 6.66 3.08 -7.54
N GLN A 91 6.01 4.09 -6.98
CA GLN A 91 6.59 4.92 -5.93
C GLN A 91 6.10 4.50 -4.54
N LYS A 92 7.05 4.28 -3.63
CA LYS A 92 6.74 3.97 -2.21
C LYS A 92 6.40 5.21 -1.40
N LYS A 93 6.89 6.37 -1.81
CA LYS A 93 6.63 7.65 -1.14
C LYS A 93 5.67 8.47 -1.98
N HIS A 94 4.53 8.78 -1.39
CA HIS A 94 3.48 9.55 -2.05
C HIS A 94 3.59 11.01 -1.66
N PRO A 95 3.73 11.96 -2.63
CA PRO A 95 3.77 13.37 -2.33
C PRO A 95 2.41 13.86 -1.83
N VAL A 96 2.45 14.72 -0.81
CA VAL A 96 1.28 15.43 -0.31
C VAL A 96 1.40 16.89 -0.74
N LEU A 97 0.51 17.30 -1.63
CA LEU A 97 0.44 18.64 -2.18
C LEU A 97 -0.45 19.51 -1.28
N LYS A 98 -0.07 20.77 -1.10
CA LYS A 98 -0.85 21.75 -0.35
C LYS A 98 -1.62 22.65 -1.30
N ARG A 99 -2.86 22.98 -0.93
CA ARG A 99 -3.70 23.91 -1.67
C ARG A 99 -3.13 25.31 -1.65
N LYS A 100 -3.10 25.93 -2.82
CA LYS A 100 -2.78 27.35 -3.01
C LYS A 100 -3.74 27.92 -4.05
N GLY A 101 -4.77 28.63 -3.60
CA GLY A 101 -5.84 29.05 -4.48
C GLY A 101 -6.63 27.88 -5.06
N GLY A 102 -6.75 27.78 -6.37
CA GLY A 102 -7.45 26.72 -7.07
C GLY A 102 -6.63 25.50 -7.44
N ILE A 103 -5.38 25.39 -6.96
CA ILE A 103 -4.46 24.32 -7.30
C ILE A 103 -3.78 23.76 -6.05
N TRP A 104 -3.21 22.54 -6.16
CA TRP A 104 -2.42 21.91 -5.11
C TRP A 104 -0.99 21.74 -5.63
N LYS A 105 -0.01 22.15 -4.81
CA LYS A 105 1.41 22.19 -5.22
C LYS A 105 2.33 21.57 -4.18
N LYS A 106 3.38 20.92 -4.66
CA LYS A 106 4.57 20.55 -3.89
C LYS A 106 5.74 20.34 -4.82
N LYS A 107 6.83 21.11 -4.65
CA LYS A 107 8.01 21.04 -5.53
C LYS A 107 7.58 21.12 -7.00
N GLN A 108 7.97 20.12 -7.83
CA GLN A 108 7.62 20.07 -9.25
C GLN A 108 6.17 19.64 -9.53
N TYR A 109 5.45 19.10 -8.53
CA TYR A 109 4.08 18.62 -8.72
C TYR A 109 3.06 19.72 -8.60
N VAL A 110 2.16 19.78 -9.58
CA VAL A 110 0.98 20.67 -9.58
C VAL A 110 -0.24 19.86 -9.97
N LEU A 111 -1.24 19.83 -9.10
CA LEU A 111 -2.55 19.25 -9.39
C LEU A 111 -3.54 20.38 -9.58
N ALA A 112 -4.23 20.37 -10.72
CA ALA A 112 -5.23 21.36 -11.07
C ALA A 112 -6.47 20.70 -11.66
N LYS A 113 -7.59 21.42 -11.66
CA LYS A 113 -8.83 20.99 -12.29
C LYS A 113 -9.17 21.96 -13.42
N ASN A 114 -9.58 21.42 -14.56
CA ASN A 114 -10.11 22.19 -15.68
C ASN A 114 -11.47 21.62 -16.12
N LYS A 115 -12.01 22.12 -17.25
CA LYS A 115 -13.28 21.66 -17.80
C LYS A 115 -13.32 20.16 -18.16
N ASN A 116 -12.15 19.56 -18.43
CA ASN A 116 -12.02 18.15 -18.82
C ASN A 116 -11.71 17.23 -17.62
N GLY A 117 -11.58 17.78 -16.42
CA GLY A 117 -11.29 17.03 -15.20
C GLY A 117 -9.96 17.44 -14.55
N TRP A 118 -9.30 16.49 -13.92
CA TRP A 118 -8.07 16.74 -13.19
C TRP A 118 -6.82 16.54 -14.05
N ILE A 119 -5.81 17.34 -13.79
CA ILE A 119 -4.49 17.27 -14.44
C ILE A 119 -3.42 17.31 -13.37
N LEU A 120 -2.52 16.35 -13.42
CA LEU A 120 -1.27 16.37 -12.65
C LEU A 120 -0.13 16.75 -13.59
N LYS A 121 0.57 17.82 -13.24
CA LYS A 121 1.77 18.29 -13.93
C LYS A 121 3.02 17.98 -13.12
N THR A 122 4.10 17.74 -13.82
CA THR A 122 5.45 17.66 -13.24
C THR A 122 6.38 18.53 -14.09
N GLY A 123 7.04 19.52 -13.46
CA GLY A 123 7.91 20.44 -14.18
C GLY A 123 7.21 21.20 -15.31
N GLY A 124 5.91 21.51 -15.16
CA GLY A 124 5.12 22.22 -16.17
C GLY A 124 4.51 21.34 -17.26
N THR A 125 4.82 20.04 -17.30
CA THR A 125 4.30 19.10 -18.30
C THR A 125 3.17 18.25 -17.70
N ASP A 126 2.09 18.07 -18.47
CA ASP A 126 0.98 17.19 -18.08
C ASP A 126 1.45 15.74 -18.11
N VAL A 127 1.45 15.08 -16.95
CA VAL A 127 1.91 13.68 -16.85
C VAL A 127 0.76 12.71 -16.64
N TYR A 128 -0.28 13.14 -15.95
CA TYR A 128 -1.50 12.36 -15.72
C TYR A 128 -2.73 13.24 -15.87
N VAL A 129 -3.79 12.70 -16.44
CA VAL A 129 -5.05 13.40 -16.68
C VAL A 129 -6.24 12.52 -16.31
N SER A 130 -7.40 13.14 -16.07
CA SER A 130 -8.65 12.39 -15.95
C SER A 130 -8.89 11.54 -17.20
N PRO A 131 -9.39 10.29 -17.06
CA PRO A 131 -9.77 9.48 -18.21
C PRO A 131 -10.79 10.23 -19.06
N GLN A 132 -10.60 10.25 -20.36
CA GLN A 132 -11.62 10.74 -21.30
C GLN A 132 -12.74 9.70 -21.39
N LYS A 133 -13.99 10.16 -21.39
CA LYS A 133 -15.16 9.31 -21.59
C LYS A 133 -15.27 8.88 -23.05
#